data_779d4bedfeafc27b82fe068a9c9459f4
#
_entry.id   779d4bedfeafc27b82fe068a9c9459f4
#
_cell.length_a   1.000
_cell.length_b   1.000
_cell.length_c   1.000
_cell.angle_alpha   90.00
_cell.angle_beta   90.00
_cell.angle_gamma   90.00
#
_symmetry.space_group_name_H-M   'P 1'
#
loop_
_entity.id
_entity.type
_entity.pdbx_description
1 polymer ?
#
loop_
_entity_poly.entity_id
_entity_poly.type
_entity_poly.pdbx_seq_one_letter_code
_entity_poly.pdbx_strand_id
1 'polypeptide(L)'
;MAILGKAIESGVNSIDLELSIGDKARSTLVEQATSAKVNIISSIHNTTTTPSAEELVNMVNEHAKDGEIFKFCGTVNDHQDALQIVEASHELKTTSHAYSMMALGNGGDWARLHAPILGQSLVYATLRSEFKLSNKGLVNIRDLKNAWALMEY
;
A
#
# COMPACT_ATOMS: atom_id res chain seq x y z
N MET A 1 4.06 -12.51 -14.32
CA MET A 1 4.38 -11.95 -15.66
C MET A 1 3.16 -12.00 -16.58
N ALA A 2 2.71 -13.17 -17.02
CA ALA A 2 1.61 -13.28 -17.99
C ALA A 2 0.28 -12.61 -17.55
N ILE A 3 -0.04 -12.63 -16.25
CA ILE A 3 -1.28 -12.03 -15.74
C ILE A 3 -1.22 -10.49 -15.80
N LEU A 4 -0.12 -9.88 -15.36
CA LEU A 4 0.04 -8.43 -15.40
C LEU A 4 0.11 -7.90 -16.84
N GLY A 5 0.81 -8.58 -17.74
CA GLY A 5 0.81 -8.23 -19.16
C GLY A 5 -0.59 -8.24 -19.77
N LYS A 6 -1.39 -9.28 -19.50
CA LYS A 6 -2.79 -9.33 -19.93
C LYS A 6 -3.66 -8.25 -19.30
N ALA A 7 -3.43 -7.89 -18.03
CA ALA A 7 -4.13 -6.80 -17.38
C ALA A 7 -3.84 -5.47 -18.09
N ILE A 8 -2.57 -5.19 -18.40
CA ILE A 8 -2.18 -4.00 -19.17
C ILE A 8 -2.88 -3.97 -20.54
N GLU A 9 -2.83 -5.07 -21.29
CA GLU A 9 -3.51 -5.21 -22.59
C GLU A 9 -5.03 -5.00 -22.48
N SER A 10 -5.63 -5.33 -21.33
CA SER A 10 -7.07 -5.16 -21.07
C SER A 10 -7.45 -3.75 -20.67
N GLY A 11 -6.50 -2.81 -20.57
CA GLY A 11 -6.76 -1.41 -20.29
C GLY A 11 -7.10 -1.11 -18.84
N VAL A 12 -6.46 -1.79 -17.87
CA VAL A 12 -6.57 -1.42 -16.45
C VAL A 12 -5.95 -0.05 -16.20
N ASN A 13 -6.41 0.66 -15.18
CA ASN A 13 -5.87 1.96 -14.83
C ASN A 13 -4.49 1.86 -14.15
N SER A 14 -4.27 0.81 -13.37
CA SER A 14 -3.03 0.61 -12.61
C SER A 14 -2.70 -0.87 -12.45
N ILE A 15 -1.42 -1.18 -12.30
CA ILE A 15 -0.91 -2.48 -11.87
C ILE A 15 -0.08 -2.32 -10.60
N ASP A 16 -0.14 -3.32 -9.73
CA ASP A 16 0.71 -3.43 -8.53
C ASP A 16 1.93 -4.30 -8.88
N LEU A 17 3.12 -3.71 -8.82
CA LEU A 17 4.37 -4.30 -9.26
C LEU A 17 5.36 -4.39 -8.12
N GLU A 18 5.52 -5.58 -7.57
CA GLU A 18 6.44 -5.87 -6.48
C GLU A 18 7.89 -5.55 -6.87
N LEU A 19 8.62 -4.83 -6.03
CA LEU A 19 10.02 -4.47 -6.29
C LEU A 19 10.96 -5.69 -6.28
N SER A 20 10.57 -6.77 -5.63
CA SER A 20 11.33 -8.04 -5.61
C SER A 20 11.28 -8.82 -6.93
N ILE A 21 10.46 -8.41 -7.90
CA ILE A 21 10.45 -9.02 -9.24
C ILE A 21 11.79 -8.75 -9.92
N GLY A 22 12.40 -9.80 -10.50
CA GLY A 22 13.69 -9.69 -11.16
C GLY A 22 13.72 -8.62 -12.26
N ASP A 23 14.82 -7.90 -12.38
CA ASP A 23 15.00 -6.69 -13.19
C ASP A 23 14.47 -6.77 -14.61
N LYS A 24 14.78 -7.86 -15.31
CA LYS A 24 14.32 -8.06 -16.70
C LYS A 24 12.80 -8.11 -16.80
N ALA A 25 12.17 -8.77 -15.84
CA ALA A 25 10.72 -8.90 -15.81
C ALA A 25 10.06 -7.57 -15.49
N ARG A 26 10.65 -6.84 -14.54
CA ARG A 26 10.20 -5.51 -14.14
C ARG A 26 10.31 -4.54 -15.32
N SER A 27 11.47 -4.45 -15.98
CA SER A 27 11.68 -3.55 -17.12
C SER A 27 10.65 -3.79 -18.23
N THR A 28 10.40 -5.04 -18.58
CA THR A 28 9.40 -5.38 -19.59
C THR A 28 7.99 -4.90 -19.22
N LEU A 29 7.56 -5.09 -17.96
CA LEU A 29 6.23 -4.66 -17.51
C LEU A 29 6.13 -3.14 -17.41
N VAL A 30 7.19 -2.45 -16.99
CA VAL A 30 7.27 -0.99 -16.96
C VAL A 30 7.14 -0.41 -18.38
N GLU A 31 7.86 -0.95 -19.35
CA GLU A 31 7.76 -0.52 -20.77
C GLU A 31 6.33 -0.72 -21.31
N GLN A 32 5.72 -1.86 -21.04
CA GLN A 32 4.34 -2.15 -21.45
C GLN A 32 3.35 -1.19 -20.80
N ALA A 33 3.44 -0.99 -19.48
CA ALA A 33 2.57 -0.09 -18.71
C ALA A 33 2.68 1.35 -19.22
N THR A 34 3.92 1.83 -19.41
CA THR A 34 4.19 3.18 -19.95
C THR A 34 3.57 3.36 -21.34
N SER A 35 3.77 2.40 -22.22
CA SER A 35 3.23 2.44 -23.60
C SER A 35 1.70 2.45 -23.61
N ALA A 36 1.06 1.75 -22.66
CA ALA A 36 -0.39 1.66 -22.52
C ALA A 36 -0.99 2.77 -21.63
N LYS A 37 -0.15 3.66 -21.04
CA LYS A 37 -0.55 4.68 -20.06
C LYS A 37 -1.24 4.09 -18.83
N VAL A 38 -0.75 2.95 -18.36
CA VAL A 38 -1.17 2.26 -17.13
C VAL A 38 -0.24 2.68 -16.00
N ASN A 39 -0.79 3.15 -14.90
CA ASN A 39 -0.03 3.58 -13.74
C ASN A 39 0.61 2.37 -13.02
N ILE A 40 1.76 2.59 -12.39
CA ILE A 40 2.46 1.58 -11.61
C ILE A 40 2.36 1.92 -10.13
N ILE A 41 1.88 0.96 -9.35
CA ILE A 41 2.03 0.94 -7.89
C ILE A 41 3.26 0.10 -7.61
N SER A 42 4.36 0.73 -7.21
CA SER A 42 5.58 0.02 -6.79
C SER A 42 5.41 -0.49 -5.38
N SER A 43 5.52 -1.80 -5.15
CA SER A 43 5.22 -2.36 -3.83
C SER A 43 6.36 -3.15 -3.20
N ILE A 44 6.40 -3.10 -1.87
CA ILE A 44 7.22 -3.95 -0.99
C ILE A 44 6.30 -4.61 0.02
N HIS A 45 6.44 -5.92 0.19
CA HIS A 45 5.77 -6.68 1.24
C HIS A 45 6.81 -7.27 2.20
N ASN A 46 6.71 -6.90 3.48
CA ASN A 46 7.47 -7.53 4.56
C ASN A 46 6.55 -8.43 5.39
N THR A 47 6.72 -9.74 5.24
CA THR A 47 5.83 -10.73 5.87
C THR A 47 6.22 -11.09 7.29
N THR A 48 7.29 -10.52 7.81
CA THR A 48 7.86 -10.90 9.13
C THR A 48 7.86 -9.78 10.14
N THR A 49 8.19 -8.56 9.72
CA THR A 49 8.40 -7.42 10.62
C THR A 49 7.87 -6.12 10.01
N THR A 50 7.73 -5.12 10.86
CA THR A 50 7.55 -3.72 10.43
C THR A 50 8.86 -2.97 10.69
N PRO A 51 9.45 -2.29 9.69
CA PRO A 51 10.59 -1.41 9.87
C PRO A 51 10.25 -0.21 10.75
N SER A 52 11.27 0.51 11.23
CA SER A 52 11.09 1.77 11.94
C SER A 52 10.46 2.84 11.04
N ALA A 53 9.88 3.88 11.65
CA ALA A 53 9.28 4.99 10.90
C ALA A 53 10.29 5.65 9.96
N GLU A 54 11.52 5.87 10.42
CA GLU A 54 12.61 6.43 9.62
C GLU A 54 12.95 5.53 8.40
N GLU A 55 13.06 4.22 8.60
CA GLU A 55 13.32 3.28 7.50
C GLU A 55 12.18 3.28 6.49
N LEU A 56 10.92 3.36 6.94
CA LEU A 56 9.74 3.43 6.06
C LEU A 56 9.75 4.73 5.23
N VAL A 57 10.06 5.87 5.84
CA VAL A 57 10.20 7.16 5.14
C VAL A 57 11.32 7.09 4.11
N ASN A 58 12.46 6.52 4.47
CA ASN A 58 13.58 6.35 3.56
C ASN A 58 13.23 5.44 2.38
N MET A 59 12.48 4.36 2.59
CA MET A 59 11.98 3.50 1.50
C MET A 59 11.11 4.28 0.51
N VAL A 60 10.21 5.15 0.99
CA VAL A 60 9.40 5.98 0.09
C VAL A 60 10.28 6.93 -0.71
N ASN A 61 11.19 7.63 -0.06
CA ASN A 61 12.10 8.57 -0.72
C ASN A 61 12.96 7.89 -1.80
N GLU A 62 13.43 6.67 -1.54
CA GLU A 62 14.26 5.89 -2.47
C GLU A 62 13.45 5.41 -3.68
N HIS A 63 12.23 4.93 -3.44
CA HIS A 63 11.40 4.21 -4.42
C HIS A 63 10.26 5.04 -5.03
N ALA A 64 10.10 6.31 -4.66
CA ALA A 64 9.08 7.20 -5.22
C ALA A 64 9.17 7.36 -6.74
N LYS A 65 10.35 7.12 -7.33
CA LYS A 65 10.61 7.17 -8.79
C LYS A 65 10.21 5.89 -9.53
N ASP A 66 9.93 4.81 -8.82
CA ASP A 66 9.72 3.48 -9.39
C ASP A 66 8.26 3.22 -9.81
N GLY A 67 7.38 4.17 -9.57
CA GLY A 67 5.97 4.14 -9.94
C GLY A 67 5.24 5.42 -9.51
N GLU A 68 3.96 5.56 -9.87
CA GLU A 68 3.14 6.70 -9.48
C GLU A 68 2.76 6.69 -8.01
N ILE A 69 2.69 5.50 -7.40
CA ILE A 69 2.40 5.32 -5.97
C ILE A 69 3.38 4.30 -5.41
N PHE A 70 4.04 4.62 -4.30
CA PHE A 70 4.78 3.63 -3.53
C PHE A 70 3.89 2.97 -2.49
N LYS A 71 3.89 1.65 -2.42
CA LYS A 71 3.10 0.88 -1.46
C LYS A 71 4.01 0.03 -0.58
N PHE A 72 3.84 0.15 0.71
CA PHE A 72 4.39 -0.78 1.69
C PHE A 72 3.28 -1.58 2.37
N CYS A 73 3.49 -2.87 2.57
CA CYS A 73 2.63 -3.72 3.37
C CYS A 73 3.47 -4.56 4.34
N GLY A 74 3.44 -4.20 5.61
CA GLY A 74 4.18 -4.87 6.69
C GLY A 74 3.36 -5.89 7.46
N THR A 75 4.03 -6.55 8.41
CA THR A 75 3.42 -7.39 9.42
C THR A 75 3.60 -6.74 10.79
N VAL A 76 2.47 -6.45 11.44
CA VAL A 76 2.41 -5.88 12.79
C VAL A 76 2.32 -7.02 13.79
N ASN A 77 3.32 -7.15 14.64
CA ASN A 77 3.37 -8.14 15.70
C ASN A 77 2.74 -7.60 17.00
N ASP A 78 2.89 -6.29 17.23
CA ASP A 78 2.30 -5.58 18.36
C ASP A 78 1.91 -4.13 17.98
N HIS A 79 1.35 -3.40 18.94
CA HIS A 79 0.92 -2.02 18.71
C HIS A 79 2.07 -1.04 18.47
N GLN A 80 3.29 -1.37 18.91
CA GLN A 80 4.47 -0.53 18.65
C GLN A 80 4.81 -0.56 17.16
N ASP A 81 4.73 -1.72 16.51
CA ASP A 81 4.88 -1.84 15.06
C ASP A 81 3.82 -1.01 14.31
N ALA A 82 2.57 -1.02 14.79
CA ALA A 82 1.50 -0.23 14.18
C ALA A 82 1.79 1.29 14.27
N LEU A 83 2.35 1.74 15.39
CA LEU A 83 2.74 3.14 15.59
C LEU A 83 3.85 3.58 14.64
N GLN A 84 4.81 2.71 14.30
CA GLN A 84 5.85 3.02 13.32
C GLN A 84 5.24 3.38 11.95
N ILE A 85 4.21 2.65 11.53
CA ILE A 85 3.51 2.91 10.25
C ILE A 85 2.74 4.24 10.30
N VAL A 86 2.07 4.52 11.41
CA VAL A 86 1.33 5.77 11.60
C VAL A 86 2.28 6.97 11.62
N GLU A 87 3.41 6.86 12.34
CA GLU A 87 4.45 7.89 12.43
C GLU A 87 5.06 8.19 11.05
N ALA A 88 5.50 7.15 10.33
CA ALA A 88 6.02 7.29 8.97
C ALA A 88 5.00 7.96 8.04
N SER A 89 3.73 7.55 8.10
CA SER A 89 2.67 8.15 7.30
C SER A 89 2.42 9.61 7.66
N HIS A 90 2.52 9.96 8.95
CA HIS A 90 2.37 11.35 9.40
C HIS A 90 3.49 12.24 8.86
N GLU A 91 4.72 11.77 8.85
CA GLU A 91 5.86 12.48 8.28
C GLU A 91 5.72 12.63 6.76
N LEU A 92 5.41 11.54 6.06
CA LEU A 92 5.24 11.51 4.60
C LEU A 92 4.11 12.42 4.11
N LYS A 93 3.10 12.68 4.91
CA LYS A 93 1.99 13.59 4.57
C LYS A 93 2.48 14.99 4.18
N THR A 94 3.62 15.42 4.68
CA THR A 94 4.20 16.73 4.37
C THR A 94 4.99 16.75 3.06
N THR A 95 5.20 15.58 2.45
CA THR A 95 5.93 15.43 1.19
C THR A 95 4.97 15.47 -0.01
N SER A 96 5.55 15.53 -1.22
CA SER A 96 4.80 15.42 -2.47
C SER A 96 4.63 13.98 -2.97
N HIS A 97 5.11 12.98 -2.21
CA HIS A 97 5.05 11.59 -2.63
C HIS A 97 3.64 11.01 -2.51
N ALA A 98 3.22 10.27 -3.51
CA ALA A 98 2.04 9.43 -3.42
C ALA A 98 2.43 8.07 -2.81
N TYR A 99 1.78 7.71 -1.71
CA TYR A 99 2.13 6.48 -0.98
C TYR A 99 0.90 5.78 -0.39
N SER A 100 1.12 4.52 -0.03
CA SER A 100 0.19 3.69 0.71
C SER A 100 0.96 2.84 1.71
N MET A 101 0.75 3.09 3.00
CA MET A 101 1.36 2.37 4.10
C MET A 101 0.32 1.49 4.76
N MET A 102 0.48 0.18 4.67
CA MET A 102 -0.46 -0.77 5.23
C MET A 102 0.23 -1.87 6.01
N ALA A 103 -0.53 -2.54 6.84
CA ALA A 103 -0.06 -3.72 7.55
C ALA A 103 -1.14 -4.78 7.71
N LEU A 104 -0.69 -5.96 8.05
CA LEU A 104 -1.47 -7.09 8.52
C LEU A 104 -1.07 -7.38 9.97
N GLY A 105 -1.93 -8.04 10.72
CA GLY A 105 -1.65 -8.37 12.12
C GLY A 105 -2.42 -7.49 13.12
N ASN A 106 -2.04 -7.57 14.38
CA ASN A 106 -2.74 -6.90 15.48
C ASN A 106 -2.43 -5.39 15.50
N GLY A 107 -3.40 -4.57 15.11
CA GLY A 107 -3.22 -3.13 14.90
C GLY A 107 -2.89 -2.74 13.45
N GLY A 108 -2.81 -3.70 12.53
CA GLY A 108 -2.60 -3.43 11.10
C GLY A 108 -3.76 -2.69 10.42
N ASP A 109 -4.91 -2.60 11.08
CA ASP A 109 -6.07 -1.81 10.67
C ASP A 109 -5.93 -0.31 10.94
N TRP A 110 -5.06 0.12 11.86
CA TRP A 110 -4.90 1.52 12.25
C TRP A 110 -4.55 2.43 11.08
N ALA A 111 -3.59 2.01 10.26
CA ALA A 111 -3.20 2.78 9.07
C ALA A 111 -4.36 2.93 8.06
N ARG A 112 -5.25 1.93 7.97
CA ARG A 112 -6.44 1.99 7.11
C ARG A 112 -7.52 2.91 7.68
N LEU A 113 -7.78 2.79 8.98
CA LEU A 113 -8.77 3.62 9.68
C LEU A 113 -8.41 5.11 9.62
N HIS A 114 -7.13 5.44 9.71
CA HIS A 114 -6.64 6.81 9.70
C HIS A 114 -6.07 7.28 8.35
N ALA A 115 -6.20 6.48 7.29
CA ALA A 115 -5.65 6.79 5.98
C ALA A 115 -6.01 8.19 5.43
N PRO A 116 -7.26 8.70 5.59
CA PRO A 116 -7.58 10.04 5.09
C PRO A 116 -6.77 11.14 5.76
N ILE A 117 -6.65 11.12 7.08
CA ILE A 117 -5.88 12.15 7.80
C ILE A 117 -4.37 11.97 7.67
N LEU A 118 -3.92 10.75 7.38
CA LEU A 118 -2.52 10.45 7.11
C LEU A 118 -2.10 10.76 5.66
N GLY A 119 -3.02 11.18 4.79
CA GLY A 119 -2.71 11.57 3.42
C GLY A 119 -2.36 10.41 2.49
N GLN A 120 -2.80 9.19 2.79
CA GLN A 120 -2.52 8.03 1.96
C GLN A 120 -3.29 8.10 0.63
N SER A 121 -2.62 7.76 -0.48
CA SER A 121 -3.17 7.85 -1.83
C SER A 121 -4.14 6.73 -2.17
N LEU A 122 -4.00 5.57 -1.53
CA LEU A 122 -4.91 4.44 -1.70
C LEU A 122 -4.92 3.53 -0.46
N VAL A 123 -6.01 2.79 -0.31
CA VAL A 123 -6.21 1.82 0.77
C VAL A 123 -6.81 0.53 0.22
N TYR A 124 -6.26 -0.60 0.62
CA TYR A 124 -6.83 -1.91 0.32
C TYR A 124 -7.76 -2.36 1.44
N ALA A 125 -8.97 -2.74 1.06
CA ALA A 125 -10.00 -3.27 1.96
C ALA A 125 -10.65 -4.52 1.37
N THR A 126 -11.27 -5.34 2.21
CA THR A 126 -12.01 -6.52 1.73
C THR A 126 -13.40 -6.13 1.27
N LEU A 127 -13.97 -6.89 0.30
CA LEU A 127 -15.31 -6.63 -0.20
C LEU A 127 -16.42 -7.14 0.73
N ARG A 128 -16.17 -8.23 1.47
CA ARG A 128 -17.17 -8.91 2.29
C ARG A 128 -16.64 -9.24 3.67
N SER A 129 -17.52 -9.17 4.67
CA SER A 129 -17.22 -9.55 6.05
C SER A 129 -17.01 -11.06 6.23
N GLU A 130 -17.44 -11.89 5.27
CA GLU A 130 -17.19 -13.33 5.25
C GLU A 130 -15.70 -13.70 5.16
N PHE A 131 -14.93 -12.83 4.53
CA PHE A 131 -13.46 -12.89 4.58
C PHE A 131 -12.92 -12.17 5.81
N LYS A 132 -13.56 -12.39 6.98
CA LYS A 132 -13.02 -11.94 8.25
C LYS A 132 -11.68 -12.63 8.51
N LEU A 133 -10.67 -12.09 7.89
CA LEU A 133 -9.30 -12.25 8.32
C LEU A 133 -9.10 -11.34 9.56
N SER A 134 -10.04 -11.46 10.51
CA SER A 134 -10.22 -10.57 11.67
C SER A 134 -8.97 -10.47 12.55
N ASN A 135 -8.06 -11.44 12.42
CA ASN A 135 -6.79 -11.44 13.14
C ASN A 135 -5.63 -10.88 12.30
N LYS A 136 -5.91 -10.30 11.12
CA LYS A 136 -4.87 -9.86 10.17
C LYS A 136 -4.91 -8.37 9.84
N GLY A 137 -5.60 -7.55 10.61
CA GLY A 137 -5.67 -6.08 10.40
C GLY A 137 -6.40 -5.66 9.12
N LEU A 138 -7.20 -6.56 8.51
CA LEU A 138 -8.00 -6.24 7.34
C LEU A 138 -9.40 -5.75 7.75
N VAL A 139 -9.84 -4.67 7.11
CA VAL A 139 -11.17 -4.08 7.32
C VAL A 139 -11.97 -4.24 6.02
N ASN A 140 -13.27 -4.52 6.10
CA ASN A 140 -14.10 -4.52 4.91
C ASN A 140 -14.45 -3.07 4.51
N ILE A 141 -14.69 -2.86 3.22
CA ILE A 141 -14.90 -1.52 2.64
C ILE A 141 -16.09 -0.78 3.24
N ARG A 142 -17.16 -1.48 3.61
CA ARG A 142 -18.35 -0.86 4.20
C ARG A 142 -18.04 -0.35 5.61
N ASP A 143 -17.40 -1.18 6.44
CA ASP A 143 -17.07 -0.81 7.81
C ASP A 143 -16.02 0.30 7.84
N LEU A 144 -15.06 0.27 6.90
CA LEU A 144 -14.07 1.33 6.73
C LEU A 144 -14.73 2.67 6.36
N LYS A 145 -15.64 2.68 5.39
CA LYS A 145 -16.40 3.90 5.02
C LYS A 145 -17.26 4.42 6.17
N ASN A 146 -17.90 3.53 6.93
CA ASN A 146 -18.69 3.93 8.09
C ASN A 146 -17.81 4.54 9.18
N ALA A 147 -16.63 3.95 9.44
CA ALA A 147 -15.67 4.50 10.39
C ALA A 147 -15.18 5.89 9.95
N TRP A 148 -14.84 6.08 8.69
CA TRP A 148 -14.44 7.39 8.16
C TRP A 148 -15.55 8.43 8.27
N ALA A 149 -16.80 8.05 7.97
CA ALA A 149 -17.94 8.96 8.14
C ALA A 149 -18.18 9.33 9.61
N LEU A 150 -18.01 8.37 10.54
CA LEU A 150 -18.15 8.62 11.98
C LEU A 150 -17.03 9.52 12.53
N MET A 151 -15.82 9.40 11.99
CA MET A 151 -14.66 10.23 12.36
C MET A 151 -14.59 11.55 11.60
N GLU A 152 -15.57 11.83 10.73
CA GLU A 152 -15.62 13.05 9.89
C GLU A 152 -14.40 13.25 8.97
N TYR A 153 -13.88 12.13 8.42
CA TYR A 153 -12.74 12.11 7.48
C TYR A 153 -13.19 12.25 6.03
#